data_0b2ae432580190dce651a4cc0197618c
#
_entry.id   0b2ae432580190dce651a4cc0197618c
#
_cell.length_a   1.000
_cell.length_b   1.000
_cell.length_c   1.000
_cell.angle_alpha   90.00
_cell.angle_beta   90.00
_cell.angle_gamma   90.00
#
_symmetry.space_group_name_H-M   'P 1'
#
loop_
_entity.id
_entity.type
_entity.pdbx_description
1 polymer ?
#
loop_
_entity_poly.entity_id
_entity_poly.type
_entity_poly.pdbx_seq_one_letter_code
_entity_poly.pdbx_strand_id
1 'polypeptide(L)'
;TVAGTEEKIAMIEAGANEVPDDVMLEAIKEGHKEIKKICKFIEKMKEEIGKPKFEYKSFAVDHDIYEFIEANFAEDVKQALQEADKETRDNNIAELSDKIATSYAEKFGEEATAEHKADIGEAIYKLEKKTVRDMIFYEHKRVDGRAIDEIRPLSCEIDLLPRVHG
;
A
#
# COMPACT_ATOMS: atom_id res chain seq x y z
N THR A 1 22.75 7.69 4.67
CA THR A 1 21.91 7.38 5.84
C THR A 1 21.12 6.11 5.58
N VAL A 2 21.09 5.21 6.57
CA VAL A 2 20.28 3.99 6.50
C VAL A 2 19.47 3.89 7.80
N ALA A 3 18.19 3.60 7.71
CA ALA A 3 17.35 3.30 8.84
C ALA A 3 16.66 1.94 8.66
N GLY A 4 16.43 1.22 9.77
CA GLY A 4 15.84 -0.11 9.67
C GLY A 4 15.59 -0.76 11.01
N THR A 5 15.13 -1.99 10.92
CA THR A 5 14.96 -2.92 12.02
C THR A 5 16.10 -3.95 12.02
N GLU A 6 16.09 -4.89 12.96
CA GLU A 6 17.06 -5.99 12.94
C GLU A 6 16.93 -6.83 11.64
N GLU A 7 15.76 -6.94 11.06
CA GLU A 7 15.51 -7.80 9.90
C GLU A 7 15.55 -7.06 8.57
N LYS A 8 15.07 -5.80 8.53
CA LYS A 8 14.79 -5.07 7.28
C LYS A 8 15.31 -3.65 7.31
N ILE A 9 15.79 -3.20 6.14
CA ILE A 9 16.06 -1.78 5.88
C ILE A 9 14.72 -1.12 5.53
N ALA A 10 14.39 -0.03 6.21
CA ALA A 10 13.14 0.70 6.03
C ALA A 10 13.32 2.00 5.24
N MET A 11 14.50 2.64 5.33
CA MET A 11 14.79 3.89 4.65
C MET A 11 16.25 3.96 4.23
N ILE A 12 16.50 4.51 3.07
CA ILE A 12 17.83 4.84 2.55
C ILE A 12 17.79 6.26 2.03
N GLU A 13 18.80 7.04 2.36
CA GLU A 13 19.05 8.37 1.80
C GLU A 13 20.55 8.49 1.51
N ALA A 14 20.89 8.72 0.25
CA ALA A 14 22.27 8.81 -0.19
C ALA A 14 22.49 9.98 -1.15
N GLY A 15 23.65 10.62 -1.03
CA GLY A 15 24.23 11.51 -2.02
C GLY A 15 25.63 11.05 -2.28
N ALA A 16 26.01 10.90 -3.54
CA ALA A 16 27.31 10.37 -3.92
C ALA A 16 27.81 11.01 -5.23
N ASN A 17 29.13 10.95 -5.45
CA ASN A 17 29.79 11.38 -6.67
C ASN A 17 30.09 10.14 -7.52
N GLU A 18 29.11 9.71 -8.34
CA GLU A 18 29.24 8.61 -9.30
C GLU A 18 29.80 7.30 -8.72
N VAL A 19 29.37 6.96 -7.49
CA VAL A 19 29.75 5.69 -6.87
C VAL A 19 29.06 4.53 -7.61
N PRO A 20 29.78 3.45 -7.97
CA PRO A 20 29.20 2.27 -8.59
C PRO A 20 28.10 1.64 -7.73
N ASP A 21 27.08 1.07 -8.38
CA ASP A 21 25.87 0.53 -7.71
C ASP A 21 26.20 -0.60 -6.72
N ASP A 22 27.13 -1.48 -7.08
CA ASP A 22 27.58 -2.57 -6.22
C ASP A 22 28.28 -2.06 -4.95
N VAL A 23 29.09 -1.01 -5.05
CA VAL A 23 29.74 -0.38 -3.91
C VAL A 23 28.73 0.31 -3.01
N MET A 24 27.73 0.98 -3.59
CA MET A 24 26.62 1.58 -2.84
C MET A 24 25.80 0.52 -2.11
N LEU A 25 25.51 -0.60 -2.76
CA LEU A 25 24.78 -1.71 -2.15
C LEU A 25 25.55 -2.29 -0.94
N GLU A 26 26.87 -2.49 -1.07
CA GLU A 26 27.69 -2.98 0.05
C GLU A 26 27.73 -1.97 1.21
N ALA A 27 27.82 -0.67 0.93
CA ALA A 27 27.74 0.37 1.96
C ALA A 27 26.42 0.35 2.72
N ILE A 28 25.28 0.13 2.03
CA ILE A 28 23.95 -0.03 2.63
C ILE A 28 23.91 -1.27 3.53
N LYS A 29 24.43 -2.40 3.05
CA LYS A 29 24.50 -3.65 3.84
C LYS A 29 25.36 -3.47 5.09
N GLU A 30 26.48 -2.76 4.99
CA GLU A 30 27.35 -2.46 6.14
C GLU A 30 26.61 -1.60 7.17
N GLY A 31 25.91 -0.56 6.72
CA GLY A 31 25.05 0.25 7.58
C GLY A 31 23.99 -0.58 8.31
N HIS A 32 23.38 -1.57 7.64
CA HIS A 32 22.42 -2.48 8.28
C HIS A 32 23.04 -3.38 9.35
N LYS A 33 24.30 -3.78 9.21
CA LYS A 33 25.01 -4.53 10.28
C LYS A 33 25.13 -3.72 11.56
N GLU A 34 25.42 -2.43 11.44
CA GLU A 34 25.48 -1.54 12.61
C GLU A 34 24.07 -1.31 13.22
N ILE A 35 23.03 -1.15 12.40
CA ILE A 35 21.65 -1.06 12.86
C ILE A 35 21.26 -2.29 13.72
N LYS A 36 21.64 -3.49 13.31
CA LYS A 36 21.37 -4.72 14.09
C LYS A 36 22.00 -4.66 15.48
N LYS A 37 23.20 -4.11 15.62
CA LYS A 37 23.85 -3.93 16.93
C LYS A 37 23.08 -2.92 17.80
N ILE A 38 22.62 -1.83 17.19
CA ILE A 38 21.80 -0.81 17.86
C ILE A 38 20.49 -1.41 18.33
N CYS A 39 19.79 -2.16 17.47
CA CYS A 39 18.54 -2.83 17.84
C CYS A 39 18.72 -3.77 19.03
N LYS A 40 19.76 -4.59 19.03
CA LYS A 40 20.07 -5.47 20.16
C LYS A 40 20.38 -4.71 21.46
N PHE A 41 21.03 -3.57 21.35
CA PHE A 41 21.28 -2.71 22.51
C PHE A 41 19.97 -2.12 23.06
N ILE A 42 19.06 -1.66 22.18
CA ILE A 42 17.74 -1.14 22.55
C ILE A 42 16.90 -2.21 23.24
N GLU A 43 16.91 -3.45 22.74
CA GLU A 43 16.17 -4.56 23.38
C GLU A 43 16.71 -4.84 24.80
N LYS A 44 18.03 -4.82 25.03
CA LYS A 44 18.59 -4.93 26.38
C LYS A 44 18.14 -3.80 27.30
N MET A 45 18.14 -2.56 26.81
CA MET A 45 17.62 -1.43 27.58
C MET A 45 16.15 -1.62 27.94
N LYS A 46 15.36 -2.12 27.00
CA LYS A 46 13.93 -2.42 27.22
C LYS A 46 13.72 -3.51 28.26
N GLU A 47 14.57 -4.56 28.28
CA GLU A 47 14.53 -5.61 29.30
C GLU A 47 14.86 -5.07 30.71
N GLU A 48 15.81 -4.14 30.82
CA GLU A 48 16.27 -3.61 32.11
C GLU A 48 15.35 -2.53 32.68
N ILE A 49 14.90 -1.60 31.86
CA ILE A 49 14.18 -0.39 32.31
C ILE A 49 12.86 -0.14 31.58
N GLY A 50 12.45 -1.05 30.70
CA GLY A 50 11.21 -0.91 29.94
C GLY A 50 9.97 -0.88 30.84
N LYS A 51 8.98 -0.10 30.42
CA LYS A 51 7.68 -0.02 31.08
C LYS A 51 6.61 -0.70 30.23
N PRO A 52 5.56 -1.27 30.84
CA PRO A 52 4.41 -1.73 30.08
C PRO A 52 3.87 -0.63 29.17
N LYS A 53 3.52 -0.99 27.95
CA LYS A 53 2.86 -0.04 27.05
C LYS A 53 1.45 0.24 27.54
N PHE A 54 0.99 1.47 27.34
CA PHE A 54 -0.41 1.83 27.63
C PHE A 54 -1.35 1.14 26.65
N GLU A 55 -2.57 0.91 27.10
CA GLU A 55 -3.64 0.39 26.24
C GLU A 55 -4.09 1.49 25.28
N TYR A 56 -4.35 1.10 24.03
CA TYR A 56 -4.86 2.00 23.00
C TYR A 56 -5.91 1.30 22.13
N LYS A 57 -6.84 2.07 21.60
CA LYS A 57 -7.81 1.56 20.64
C LYS A 57 -7.10 1.44 19.28
N SER A 58 -7.04 0.22 18.74
CA SER A 58 -6.55 0.00 17.38
C SER A 58 -7.58 0.49 16.35
N PHE A 59 -7.10 1.14 15.30
CA PHE A 59 -7.87 1.47 14.10
C PHE A 59 -7.53 0.51 12.95
N ALA A 60 -6.97 -0.66 13.26
CA ALA A 60 -6.83 -1.71 12.26
C ALA A 60 -8.23 -2.14 11.80
N VAL A 61 -8.33 -2.46 10.51
CA VAL A 61 -9.58 -2.97 9.93
C VAL A 61 -10.04 -4.20 10.68
N ASP A 62 -11.32 -4.24 10.98
CA ASP A 62 -11.97 -5.41 11.56
C ASP A 62 -11.81 -6.62 10.63
N HIS A 63 -11.38 -7.75 11.23
CA HIS A 63 -11.07 -8.96 10.48
C HIS A 63 -12.32 -9.55 9.82
N ASP A 64 -13.44 -9.57 10.54
CA ASP A 64 -14.68 -10.17 10.06
C ASP A 64 -15.26 -9.37 8.88
N ILE A 65 -15.12 -8.02 8.93
CA ILE A 65 -15.51 -7.14 7.81
C ILE A 65 -14.62 -7.42 6.59
N TYR A 66 -13.31 -7.52 6.78
CA TYR A 66 -12.40 -7.82 5.68
C TYR A 66 -12.68 -9.19 5.06
N GLU A 67 -12.85 -10.23 5.88
CA GLU A 67 -13.17 -11.59 5.40
C GLU A 67 -14.50 -11.64 4.64
N PHE A 68 -15.51 -10.93 5.14
CA PHE A 68 -16.79 -10.83 4.42
C PHE A 68 -16.62 -10.23 3.03
N ILE A 69 -15.89 -9.13 2.93
CA ILE A 69 -15.67 -8.43 1.64
C ILE A 69 -14.80 -9.29 0.72
N GLU A 70 -13.69 -9.84 1.21
CA GLU A 70 -12.81 -10.70 0.41
C GLU A 70 -13.54 -11.95 -0.11
N ALA A 71 -14.31 -12.63 0.73
CA ALA A 71 -15.02 -13.86 0.36
C ALA A 71 -16.11 -13.65 -0.70
N ASN A 72 -16.74 -12.48 -0.71
CA ASN A 72 -17.87 -12.22 -1.59
C ASN A 72 -17.55 -11.36 -2.81
N PHE A 73 -16.46 -10.56 -2.78
CA PHE A 73 -16.20 -9.54 -3.78
C PHE A 73 -14.79 -9.55 -4.36
N ALA A 74 -13.90 -10.51 -4.00
CA ALA A 74 -12.53 -10.54 -4.50
C ALA A 74 -12.45 -10.57 -6.03
N GLU A 75 -13.29 -11.36 -6.69
CA GLU A 75 -13.33 -11.42 -8.15
C GLU A 75 -13.90 -10.14 -8.78
N ASP A 76 -14.94 -9.56 -8.19
CA ASP A 76 -15.52 -8.29 -8.64
C ASP A 76 -14.47 -7.16 -8.55
N VAL A 77 -13.72 -7.08 -7.44
CA VAL A 77 -12.61 -6.13 -7.25
C VAL A 77 -11.53 -6.35 -8.30
N LYS A 78 -11.15 -7.60 -8.55
CA LYS A 78 -10.15 -7.92 -9.56
C LYS A 78 -10.61 -7.50 -10.95
N GLN A 79 -11.85 -7.76 -11.30
CA GLN A 79 -12.41 -7.38 -12.59
C GLN A 79 -12.48 -5.86 -12.76
N ALA A 80 -12.93 -5.13 -11.74
CA ALA A 80 -12.96 -3.67 -11.75
C ALA A 80 -11.57 -3.04 -11.92
N LEU A 81 -10.54 -3.64 -11.32
CA LEU A 81 -9.14 -3.19 -11.40
C LEU A 81 -8.46 -3.49 -12.74
N GLN A 82 -8.99 -4.41 -13.55
CA GLN A 82 -8.40 -4.78 -14.85
C GLN A 82 -8.73 -3.79 -15.99
N GLU A 83 -9.46 -2.73 -15.70
CA GLU A 83 -9.75 -1.69 -16.69
C GLU A 83 -8.53 -0.78 -16.91
N ALA A 84 -8.09 -0.67 -18.15
CA ALA A 84 -6.88 0.09 -18.51
C ALA A 84 -7.11 1.61 -18.42
N ASP A 85 -8.30 2.08 -18.79
CA ASP A 85 -8.67 3.49 -18.66
C ASP A 85 -8.88 3.85 -17.18
N LYS A 86 -8.16 4.88 -16.75
CA LYS A 86 -8.17 5.27 -15.33
C LYS A 86 -9.52 5.75 -14.85
N GLU A 87 -10.20 6.58 -15.63
CA GLU A 87 -11.48 7.16 -15.23
C GLU A 87 -12.57 6.08 -15.15
N THR A 88 -12.61 5.19 -16.13
CA THR A 88 -13.53 4.05 -16.15
C THR A 88 -13.24 3.11 -14.98
N ARG A 89 -11.97 2.82 -14.68
CA ARG A 89 -11.58 2.00 -13.53
C ARG A 89 -12.00 2.62 -12.21
N ASP A 90 -11.75 3.92 -12.01
CA ASP A 90 -12.11 4.62 -10.78
C ASP A 90 -13.65 4.62 -10.58
N ASN A 91 -14.42 4.77 -11.65
CA ASN A 91 -15.89 4.66 -11.61
C ASN A 91 -16.36 3.25 -11.27
N ASN A 92 -15.78 2.22 -11.88
CA ASN A 92 -16.10 0.81 -11.59
C ASN A 92 -15.84 0.48 -10.11
N ILE A 93 -14.75 0.97 -9.53
CA ILE A 93 -14.44 0.78 -8.10
C ILE A 93 -15.44 1.53 -7.22
N ALA A 94 -15.84 2.74 -7.59
CA ALA A 94 -16.83 3.50 -6.83
C ALA A 94 -18.22 2.77 -6.82
N GLU A 95 -18.69 2.32 -7.98
CA GLU A 95 -19.94 1.54 -8.09
C GLU A 95 -19.87 0.23 -7.30
N LEU A 96 -18.73 -0.45 -7.35
CA LEU A 96 -18.50 -1.67 -6.57
C LEU A 96 -18.48 -1.40 -5.07
N SER A 97 -17.91 -0.27 -4.63
CA SER A 97 -17.91 0.12 -3.22
C SER A 97 -19.33 0.33 -2.70
N ASP A 98 -20.21 0.97 -3.49
CA ASP A 98 -21.61 1.14 -3.15
C ASP A 98 -22.35 -0.21 -3.09
N LYS A 99 -22.08 -1.11 -4.04
CA LYS A 99 -22.61 -2.48 -4.04
C LYS A 99 -22.19 -3.26 -2.80
N ILE A 100 -20.94 -3.16 -2.40
CA ILE A 100 -20.40 -3.80 -1.18
C ILE A 100 -21.09 -3.26 0.06
N ALA A 101 -21.24 -1.94 0.18
CA ALA A 101 -21.93 -1.31 1.31
C ALA A 101 -23.40 -1.74 1.40
N THR A 102 -24.08 -1.81 0.26
CA THR A 102 -25.46 -2.31 0.19
C THR A 102 -25.57 -3.78 0.62
N SER A 103 -24.69 -4.64 0.12
CA SER A 103 -24.67 -6.05 0.49
C SER A 103 -24.34 -6.26 1.98
N TYR A 104 -23.47 -5.42 2.54
CA TYR A 104 -23.17 -5.44 3.97
C TYR A 104 -24.41 -5.03 4.78
N ALA A 105 -25.15 -3.99 4.33
CA ALA A 105 -26.37 -3.53 4.98
C ALA A 105 -27.49 -4.58 4.93
N GLU A 106 -27.64 -5.29 3.81
CA GLU A 106 -28.61 -6.39 3.68
C GLU A 106 -28.34 -7.53 4.67
N LYS A 107 -27.07 -7.80 4.97
CA LYS A 107 -26.68 -8.90 5.86
C LYS A 107 -26.63 -8.51 7.34
N PHE A 108 -26.13 -7.32 7.65
CA PHE A 108 -25.83 -6.90 9.02
C PHE A 108 -26.70 -5.73 9.50
N GLY A 109 -27.47 -5.11 8.61
CA GLY A 109 -28.34 -3.97 8.89
C GLY A 109 -27.70 -2.61 8.61
N GLU A 110 -28.55 -1.61 8.37
CA GLU A 110 -28.11 -0.23 8.05
C GLU A 110 -27.36 0.45 9.20
N GLU A 111 -27.77 0.19 10.44
CA GLU A 111 -27.14 0.75 11.63
C GLU A 111 -25.68 0.26 11.77
N ALA A 112 -25.45 -1.04 11.64
CA ALA A 112 -24.10 -1.62 11.66
C ALA A 112 -23.27 -1.11 10.48
N THR A 113 -23.86 -0.92 9.30
CA THR A 113 -23.15 -0.37 8.14
C THR A 113 -22.73 1.08 8.36
N ALA A 114 -23.58 1.88 8.98
CA ALA A 114 -23.25 3.26 9.33
C ALA A 114 -22.13 3.34 10.38
N GLU A 115 -22.16 2.47 11.38
CA GLU A 115 -21.11 2.37 12.42
C GLU A 115 -19.77 1.97 11.84
N HIS A 116 -19.76 0.97 10.93
CA HIS A 116 -18.55 0.41 10.33
C HIS A 116 -18.18 1.01 8.97
N LYS A 117 -18.75 2.15 8.59
CA LYS A 117 -18.50 2.76 7.27
C LYS A 117 -17.00 2.96 6.99
N ALA A 118 -16.22 3.40 7.96
CA ALA A 118 -14.79 3.60 7.82
C ALA A 118 -14.03 2.27 7.65
N ASP A 119 -14.42 1.25 8.40
CA ASP A 119 -13.81 -0.09 8.34
C ASP A 119 -14.12 -0.77 7.00
N ILE A 120 -15.34 -0.62 6.48
CA ILE A 120 -15.72 -1.12 5.15
C ILE A 120 -14.86 -0.47 4.07
N GLY A 121 -14.73 0.86 4.08
CA GLY A 121 -13.89 1.57 3.12
C GLY A 121 -12.43 1.15 3.17
N GLU A 122 -11.87 1.01 4.37
CA GLU A 122 -10.49 0.55 4.54
C GLU A 122 -10.30 -0.93 4.16
N ALA A 123 -11.30 -1.78 4.39
CA ALA A 123 -11.27 -3.18 3.97
C ALA A 123 -11.26 -3.30 2.44
N ILE A 124 -12.09 -2.52 1.74
CA ILE A 124 -12.09 -2.44 0.28
C ILE A 124 -10.71 -2.01 -0.22
N TYR A 125 -10.15 -0.92 0.31
CA TYR A 125 -8.82 -0.43 -0.07
C TYR A 125 -7.72 -1.48 0.16
N LYS A 126 -7.77 -2.23 1.26
CA LYS A 126 -6.81 -3.33 1.51
C LYS A 126 -6.95 -4.46 0.50
N LEU A 127 -8.18 -4.80 0.13
CA LEU A 127 -8.43 -5.84 -0.87
C LEU A 127 -7.94 -5.39 -2.26
N GLU A 128 -8.22 -4.15 -2.68
CA GLU A 128 -7.67 -3.57 -3.91
C GLU A 128 -6.15 -3.64 -3.93
N LYS A 129 -5.51 -3.18 -2.85
CA LYS A 129 -4.05 -3.18 -2.73
C LYS A 129 -3.47 -4.60 -2.81
N LYS A 130 -4.10 -5.58 -2.15
CA LYS A 130 -3.71 -6.98 -2.23
C LYS A 130 -3.84 -7.50 -3.65
N THR A 131 -4.99 -7.26 -4.28
CA THR A 131 -5.29 -7.72 -5.65
C THR A 131 -4.30 -7.16 -6.67
N VAL A 132 -4.01 -5.85 -6.63
CA VAL A 132 -3.02 -5.23 -7.52
C VAL A 132 -1.63 -5.83 -7.31
N ARG A 133 -1.23 -6.08 -6.07
CA ARG A 133 0.05 -6.70 -5.77
C ARG A 133 0.12 -8.13 -6.29
N ASP A 134 -0.93 -8.91 -6.10
CA ASP A 134 -1.01 -10.29 -6.58
C ASP A 134 -0.97 -10.34 -8.12
N MET A 135 -1.66 -9.43 -8.82
CA MET A 135 -1.58 -9.27 -10.27
C MET A 135 -0.16 -9.00 -10.75
N ILE A 136 0.56 -8.09 -10.08
CA ILE A 136 1.94 -7.76 -10.44
C ILE A 136 2.89 -8.93 -10.15
N PHE A 137 2.79 -9.54 -8.97
CA PHE A 137 3.73 -10.57 -8.52
C PHE A 137 3.54 -11.93 -9.20
N TYR A 138 2.28 -12.35 -9.34
CA TYR A 138 1.97 -13.69 -9.80
C TYR A 138 1.51 -13.76 -11.25
N GLU A 139 0.83 -12.72 -11.73
CA GLU A 139 0.32 -12.70 -13.10
C GLU A 139 1.17 -11.86 -14.05
N HIS A 140 2.14 -11.10 -13.51
CA HIS A 140 3.00 -10.16 -14.28
C HIS A 140 2.17 -9.16 -15.09
N LYS A 141 1.04 -8.72 -14.54
CA LYS A 141 0.13 -7.77 -15.17
C LYS A 141 0.05 -6.47 -14.36
N ARG A 142 0.03 -5.35 -15.07
CA ARG A 142 -0.27 -4.04 -14.50
C ARG A 142 -1.72 -3.68 -14.81
N VAL A 143 -2.36 -2.94 -13.90
CA VAL A 143 -3.76 -2.51 -14.05
C VAL A 143 -4.00 -1.61 -15.26
N ASP A 144 -2.98 -0.90 -15.71
CA ASP A 144 -3.01 -0.03 -16.89
C ASP A 144 -2.68 -0.74 -18.21
N GLY A 145 -2.56 -2.06 -18.20
CA GLY A 145 -2.31 -2.90 -19.38
C GLY A 145 -0.88 -2.90 -19.89
N ARG A 146 0.03 -2.12 -19.29
CA ARG A 146 1.44 -2.11 -19.69
C ARG A 146 2.20 -3.34 -19.20
N ALA A 147 3.27 -3.72 -19.88
CA ALA A 147 4.20 -4.72 -19.41
C ALA A 147 4.93 -4.25 -18.13
N ILE A 148 5.50 -5.19 -17.37
CA ILE A 148 6.14 -4.87 -16.07
C ILE A 148 7.30 -3.88 -16.22
N ASP A 149 8.07 -3.97 -17.31
CA ASP A 149 9.21 -3.13 -17.64
C ASP A 149 8.88 -1.99 -18.62
N GLU A 150 7.63 -1.87 -19.05
CA GLU A 150 7.21 -0.84 -19.98
C GLU A 150 7.14 0.53 -19.30
N ILE A 151 7.86 1.50 -19.87
CA ILE A 151 7.86 2.88 -19.40
C ILE A 151 6.60 3.59 -19.89
N ARG A 152 6.01 4.42 -19.01
CA ARG A 152 4.85 5.24 -19.37
C ARG A 152 5.21 6.20 -20.51
N PRO A 153 4.36 6.33 -21.56
CA PRO A 153 4.59 7.33 -22.60
C PRO A 153 4.75 8.73 -22.02
N LEU A 154 5.78 9.42 -22.49
CA LEU A 154 6.04 10.82 -22.14
C LEU A 154 5.52 11.70 -23.27
N SER A 155 4.69 12.68 -22.93
CA SER A 155 4.22 13.72 -23.86
C SER A 155 4.48 15.10 -23.29
N CYS A 156 4.78 16.05 -24.17
CA CYS A 156 4.95 17.46 -23.82
C CYS A 156 4.15 18.30 -24.82
N GLU A 157 3.37 19.23 -24.30
CA GLU A 157 2.59 20.16 -25.11
C GLU A 157 2.88 21.58 -24.68
N ILE A 158 2.90 22.49 -25.63
CA ILE A 158 3.09 23.93 -25.38
C ILE A 158 1.85 24.71 -25.83
N ASP A 159 1.73 25.93 -25.34
CA ASP A 159 0.63 26.85 -25.70
C ASP A 159 -0.80 26.37 -25.34
N LEU A 160 -0.93 25.45 -24.38
CA LEU A 160 -2.23 24.95 -23.90
C LEU A 160 -3.03 26.02 -23.15
N LEU A 161 -2.37 26.94 -22.50
CA LEU A 161 -2.98 28.00 -21.74
C LEU A 161 -2.75 29.36 -22.43
N PRO A 162 -3.75 30.31 -22.43
CA PRO A 162 -3.60 31.62 -23.00
C PRO A 162 -2.49 32.46 -22.37
N ARG A 163 -2.13 32.14 -21.14
CA ARG A 163 -1.04 32.78 -20.39
C ARG A 163 -0.14 31.67 -19.83
N VAL A 164 1.05 31.60 -20.34
CA VAL A 164 2.06 30.63 -19.95
C VAL A 164 3.12 31.29 -19.10
N HIS A 165 3.48 30.67 -17.97
CA HIS A 165 4.62 31.08 -17.16
C HIS A 165 5.77 30.10 -17.36
N GLY A 166 6.90 30.64 -17.67
CA GLY A 166 8.06 29.80 -17.71
C GLY A 166 8.87 29.83 -18.86
#